data_2d568184be159d15a68894d5278191bf
#
_entry.id   2d568184be159d15a68894d5278191bf
#
_cell.length_a   1.000
_cell.length_b   1.000
_cell.length_c   1.000
_cell.angle_alpha   90.00
_cell.angle_beta   90.00
_cell.angle_gamma   90.00
#
_symmetry.space_group_name_H-M   'P 1'
#
loop_
_entity.id
_entity.type
_entity.pdbx_description
1 polymer ?
#
loop_
_entity_poly.entity_id
_entity_poly.type
_entity_poly.pdbx_seq_one_letter_code
_entity_poly.pdbx_strand_id
1 'polypeptide(L)'
;ITLLTRNTQYTDDLIKICSEICKFPNFSHLEHLEDGKNKIKNAKTAVEHLKILVNSHQQEENAKQEAQEKKSLAEAKLAAFKNTKKQLDEIKNEYFALISEQNSQQRGFQLEQLMYRIFSLYDLDPKASFKILGEQIDGAFSLHGTEYLFEAKWQKELINKADLVVFESKVKSKLENT
;
A
#
# COMPACT_ATOMS: atom_id res chain seq x y z
N ILE A 1 26.29 -2.62 -36.67
CA ILE A 1 25.09 -3.09 -35.92
C ILE A 1 25.52 -3.89 -34.70
N THR A 2 26.51 -4.79 -34.78
CA THR A 2 26.94 -5.70 -33.70
C THR A 2 27.49 -5.01 -32.43
N LEU A 3 27.96 -3.75 -32.51
CA LEU A 3 28.45 -2.99 -31.35
C LEU A 3 27.34 -2.29 -30.56
N LEU A 4 26.24 -1.90 -31.20
CA LEU A 4 25.10 -1.20 -30.59
C LEU A 4 24.24 -2.10 -29.70
N THR A 5 24.21 -3.40 -29.95
CA THR A 5 23.39 -4.36 -29.18
C THR A 5 24.02 -4.88 -27.87
N ARG A 6 25.27 -4.47 -27.56
CA ARG A 6 25.97 -4.89 -26.32
C ARG A 6 25.73 -4.00 -25.11
N ASN A 7 25.12 -2.82 -25.31
CA ASN A 7 24.83 -1.87 -24.24
C ASN A 7 23.34 -1.55 -24.28
N THR A 8 22.62 -1.78 -23.18
CA THR A 8 21.18 -1.53 -23.04
C THR A 8 20.77 -0.11 -23.44
N GLN A 9 21.59 0.89 -23.09
CA GLN A 9 21.32 2.29 -23.42
C GLN A 9 21.28 2.51 -24.95
N TYR A 10 22.17 1.90 -25.71
CA TYR A 10 22.15 1.98 -27.17
C TYR A 10 20.98 1.24 -27.81
N THR A 11 20.47 0.20 -27.14
CA THR A 11 19.28 -0.53 -27.60
C THR A 11 18.05 0.36 -27.56
N ASP A 12 17.86 1.10 -26.45
CA ASP A 12 16.72 2.01 -26.28
C ASP A 12 16.78 3.17 -27.30
N ASP A 13 17.96 3.73 -27.54
CA ASP A 13 18.15 4.78 -28.53
C ASP A 13 17.90 4.27 -29.95
N LEU A 14 18.32 3.05 -30.26
CA LEU A 14 18.03 2.40 -31.53
C LEU A 14 16.53 2.18 -31.75
N ILE A 15 15.81 1.71 -30.72
CA ILE A 15 14.36 1.52 -30.78
C ILE A 15 13.63 2.87 -30.98
N LYS A 16 14.07 3.95 -30.33
CA LYS A 16 13.53 5.29 -30.55
C LYS A 16 13.71 5.74 -32.00
N ILE A 17 14.91 5.58 -32.55
CA ILE A 17 15.18 5.90 -33.96
C ILE A 17 14.29 5.07 -34.89
N CYS A 18 14.18 3.75 -34.64
CA CYS A 18 13.31 2.86 -35.40
C CYS A 18 11.85 3.30 -35.32
N SER A 19 11.39 3.72 -34.15
CA SER A 19 10.03 4.25 -33.94
C SER A 19 9.78 5.52 -34.75
N GLU A 20 10.74 6.43 -34.80
CA GLU A 20 10.62 7.65 -35.62
C GLU A 20 10.59 7.32 -37.12
N ILE A 21 11.41 6.38 -37.59
CA ILE A 21 11.38 5.90 -38.99
C ILE A 21 9.98 5.30 -39.31
N CYS A 22 9.35 4.59 -38.38
CA CYS A 22 8.01 4.04 -38.56
C CYS A 22 6.91 5.10 -38.73
N LYS A 23 7.15 6.34 -38.30
CA LYS A 23 6.20 7.45 -38.45
C LYS A 23 6.31 8.15 -39.80
N PHE A 24 7.28 7.79 -40.64
CA PHE A 24 7.51 8.46 -41.92
C PHE A 24 6.29 8.29 -42.84
N PRO A 25 5.64 9.38 -43.29
CA PRO A 25 4.31 9.33 -43.88
C PRO A 25 4.28 8.76 -45.30
N ASN A 26 5.28 9.05 -46.10
CA ASN A 26 5.37 8.60 -47.49
C ASN A 26 6.81 8.63 -48.02
N PHE A 27 6.99 8.06 -49.17
CA PHE A 27 8.25 7.99 -49.90
C PHE A 27 8.16 8.62 -51.29
N SER A 28 7.29 9.63 -51.50
CA SER A 28 7.04 10.26 -52.79
C SER A 28 8.30 10.96 -53.39
N HIS A 29 9.22 11.38 -52.53
CA HIS A 29 10.51 11.93 -52.96
C HIS A 29 11.38 10.95 -53.75
N LEU A 30 11.08 9.65 -53.71
CA LEU A 30 11.78 8.61 -54.46
C LEU A 30 11.19 8.40 -55.87
N GLU A 31 10.04 9.01 -56.23
CA GLU A 31 9.38 8.84 -57.52
C GLU A 31 10.23 9.34 -58.70
N HIS A 32 11.05 10.35 -58.48
CA HIS A 32 11.91 10.95 -59.52
C HIS A 32 13.24 10.20 -59.70
N LEU A 33 13.50 9.19 -58.94
CA LEU A 33 14.71 8.37 -59.08
C LEU A 33 14.53 7.24 -60.11
N GLU A 34 15.64 6.83 -60.72
CA GLU A 34 15.67 5.62 -61.54
C GLU A 34 15.12 4.46 -60.70
N ASP A 35 14.14 3.72 -61.24
CA ASP A 35 13.41 2.64 -60.58
C ASP A 35 12.62 3.08 -59.28
N GLY A 36 12.15 4.33 -59.26
CA GLY A 36 11.48 4.94 -58.10
C GLY A 36 10.33 4.13 -57.56
N LYS A 37 9.50 3.48 -58.42
CA LYS A 37 8.35 2.67 -58.00
C LYS A 37 8.78 1.46 -57.16
N ASN A 38 9.84 0.76 -57.56
CA ASN A 38 10.35 -0.39 -56.81
C ASN A 38 11.01 0.04 -55.50
N LYS A 39 11.73 1.18 -55.51
CA LYS A 39 12.31 1.76 -54.28
C LYS A 39 11.25 2.12 -53.26
N ILE A 40 10.14 2.74 -53.69
CA ILE A 40 9.01 3.05 -52.78
C ILE A 40 8.38 1.77 -52.24
N LYS A 41 8.16 0.74 -53.06
CA LYS A 41 7.63 -0.53 -52.63
C LYS A 41 8.53 -1.17 -51.57
N ASN A 42 9.82 -1.27 -51.84
CA ASN A 42 10.80 -1.85 -50.92
C ASN A 42 10.88 -1.03 -49.58
N ALA A 43 10.86 0.29 -49.64
CA ALA A 43 10.87 1.12 -48.47
C ALA A 43 9.62 0.92 -47.59
N LYS A 44 8.43 0.83 -48.20
CA LYS A 44 7.19 0.52 -47.48
C LYS A 44 7.25 -0.83 -46.78
N THR A 45 7.69 -1.88 -47.51
CA THR A 45 7.84 -3.23 -46.94
C THR A 45 8.84 -3.25 -45.78
N ALA A 46 9.97 -2.53 -45.91
CA ALA A 46 10.97 -2.45 -44.86
C ALA A 46 10.43 -1.74 -43.61
N VAL A 47 9.66 -0.67 -43.78
CA VAL A 47 9.01 0.03 -42.65
C VAL A 47 7.94 -0.83 -41.98
N GLU A 48 7.16 -1.61 -42.72
CA GLU A 48 6.20 -2.56 -42.14
C GLU A 48 6.88 -3.63 -41.27
N HIS A 49 7.96 -4.23 -41.76
CA HIS A 49 8.76 -5.16 -40.97
C HIS A 49 9.33 -4.49 -39.70
N LEU A 50 9.81 -3.27 -39.84
CA LEU A 50 10.35 -2.52 -38.71
C LEU A 50 9.26 -2.24 -37.65
N LYS A 51 8.03 -1.90 -38.07
CA LYS A 51 6.89 -1.73 -37.15
C LYS A 51 6.60 -2.98 -36.34
N ILE A 52 6.64 -4.14 -36.98
CA ILE A 52 6.42 -5.43 -36.28
C ILE A 52 7.48 -5.63 -35.20
N LEU A 53 8.75 -5.39 -35.51
CA LEU A 53 9.87 -5.52 -34.57
C LEU A 53 9.77 -4.54 -33.40
N VAL A 54 9.45 -3.27 -33.68
CA VAL A 54 9.27 -2.24 -32.64
C VAL A 54 8.10 -2.59 -31.73
N ASN A 55 6.97 -3.02 -32.28
CA ASN A 55 5.79 -3.39 -31.52
C ASN A 55 6.04 -4.65 -30.65
N SER A 56 6.74 -5.67 -31.17
CA SER A 56 7.06 -6.85 -30.38
C SER A 56 8.00 -6.53 -29.23
N HIS A 57 9.01 -5.69 -29.44
CA HIS A 57 9.89 -5.22 -28.38
C HIS A 57 9.13 -4.46 -27.30
N GLN A 58 8.23 -3.54 -27.70
CA GLN A 58 7.41 -2.78 -26.76
C GLN A 58 6.50 -3.68 -25.92
N GLN A 59 5.91 -4.72 -26.53
CA GLN A 59 5.10 -5.71 -25.81
C GLN A 59 5.92 -6.50 -24.79
N GLU A 60 7.14 -6.91 -25.15
CA GLU A 60 8.04 -7.62 -24.23
C GLU A 60 8.45 -6.75 -23.04
N GLU A 61 8.79 -5.46 -23.28
CA GLU A 61 9.15 -4.54 -22.21
C GLU A 61 7.96 -4.23 -21.28
N ASN A 62 6.77 -4.03 -21.84
CA ASN A 62 5.55 -3.83 -21.03
C ASN A 62 5.26 -5.08 -20.17
N ALA A 63 5.38 -6.29 -20.74
CA ALA A 63 5.18 -7.54 -20.02
C ALA A 63 6.21 -7.71 -18.86
N LYS A 64 7.47 -7.32 -19.09
CA LYS A 64 8.51 -7.33 -18.03
C LYS A 64 8.18 -6.34 -16.92
N GLN A 65 7.76 -5.12 -17.26
CA GLN A 65 7.38 -4.09 -16.29
C GLN A 65 6.20 -4.55 -15.44
N GLU A 66 5.13 -5.06 -16.07
CA GLU A 66 3.98 -5.60 -15.33
C GLU A 66 4.34 -6.76 -14.40
N ALA A 67 5.22 -7.66 -14.86
CA ALA A 67 5.69 -8.77 -14.03
C ALA A 67 6.51 -8.27 -12.82
N GLN A 68 7.35 -7.26 -13.02
CA GLN A 68 8.15 -6.66 -11.96
C GLN A 68 7.27 -5.91 -10.94
N GLU A 69 6.27 -5.16 -11.41
CA GLU A 69 5.31 -4.46 -10.54
C GLU A 69 4.49 -5.45 -9.70
N LYS A 70 3.99 -6.53 -10.32
CA LYS A 70 3.28 -7.59 -9.59
C LYS A 70 4.15 -8.24 -8.52
N LYS A 71 5.42 -8.50 -8.84
CA LYS A 71 6.39 -9.08 -7.90
C LYS A 71 6.64 -8.13 -6.72
N SER A 72 6.93 -6.86 -6.99
CA SER A 72 7.19 -5.86 -5.93
C SER A 72 5.98 -5.67 -5.03
N LEU A 73 4.76 -5.65 -5.59
CA LEU A 73 3.53 -5.56 -4.82
C LEU A 73 3.31 -6.78 -3.92
N ALA A 74 3.60 -7.98 -4.44
CA ALA A 74 3.50 -9.22 -3.65
C ALA A 74 4.53 -9.24 -2.50
N GLU A 75 5.76 -8.82 -2.75
CA GLU A 75 6.82 -8.70 -1.74
C GLU A 75 6.44 -7.67 -0.65
N ALA A 76 5.91 -6.50 -1.05
CA ALA A 76 5.44 -5.49 -0.11
C ALA A 76 4.30 -6.00 0.79
N LYS A 77 3.31 -6.70 0.21
CA LYS A 77 2.22 -7.32 0.98
C LYS A 77 2.73 -8.37 1.97
N LEU A 78 3.67 -9.21 1.54
CA LEU A 78 4.25 -10.22 2.41
C LEU A 78 5.06 -9.59 3.55
N ALA A 79 5.81 -8.53 3.27
CA ALA A 79 6.56 -7.80 4.29
C ALA A 79 5.63 -7.13 5.30
N ALA A 80 4.55 -6.49 4.84
CA ALA A 80 3.52 -5.90 5.71
C ALA A 80 2.88 -6.96 6.61
N PHE A 81 2.48 -8.12 6.05
CA PHE A 81 1.91 -9.22 6.83
C PHE A 81 2.87 -9.74 7.91
N LYS A 82 4.14 -9.95 7.56
CA LYS A 82 5.17 -10.38 8.53
C LYS A 82 5.36 -9.37 9.65
N ASN A 83 5.36 -8.07 9.32
CA ASN A 83 5.48 -7.01 10.31
C ASN A 83 4.29 -6.97 11.27
N THR A 84 3.06 -7.04 10.74
CA THR A 84 1.84 -7.12 11.56
C THR A 84 1.84 -8.32 12.49
N LYS A 85 2.24 -9.50 11.97
CA LYS A 85 2.35 -10.71 12.78
C LYS A 85 3.38 -10.55 13.91
N LYS A 86 4.55 -9.98 13.62
CA LYS A 86 5.59 -9.73 14.64
C LYS A 86 5.07 -8.80 15.74
N GLN A 87 4.42 -7.69 15.37
CA GLN A 87 3.85 -6.75 16.34
C GLN A 87 2.76 -7.40 17.19
N LEU A 88 1.93 -8.26 16.60
CA LEU A 88 0.91 -9.01 17.34
C LEU A 88 1.53 -9.99 18.36
N ASP A 89 2.61 -10.67 17.98
CA ASP A 89 3.35 -11.57 18.89
C ASP A 89 3.99 -10.78 20.05
N GLU A 90 4.52 -9.57 19.80
CA GLU A 90 5.03 -8.67 20.83
C GLU A 90 3.91 -8.24 21.79
N ILE A 91 2.78 -7.77 21.28
CA ILE A 91 1.60 -7.40 22.07
C ILE A 91 1.10 -8.57 22.93
N LYS A 92 1.08 -9.77 22.35
CA LYS A 92 0.70 -10.99 23.08
C LYS A 92 1.65 -11.30 24.24
N ASN A 93 2.96 -11.16 24.02
CA ASN A 93 3.94 -11.36 25.10
C ASN A 93 3.79 -10.32 26.22
N GLU A 94 3.54 -9.06 25.88
CA GLU A 94 3.24 -8.00 26.84
C GLU A 94 1.97 -8.31 27.64
N TYR A 95 0.90 -8.76 26.97
CA TYR A 95 -0.31 -9.19 27.67
C TYR A 95 -0.04 -10.31 28.69
N PHE A 96 0.76 -11.30 28.34
CA PHE A 96 1.15 -12.34 29.29
C PHE A 96 2.00 -11.82 30.45
N ALA A 97 2.85 -10.83 30.19
CA ALA A 97 3.61 -10.17 31.27
C ALA A 97 2.69 -9.43 32.27
N LEU A 98 1.58 -8.83 31.79
CA LEU A 98 0.60 -8.18 32.65
C LEU A 98 -0.05 -9.12 33.67
N ILE A 99 -0.19 -10.40 33.36
CA ILE A 99 -0.74 -11.40 34.28
C ILE A 99 0.10 -11.52 35.53
N SER A 100 1.41 -11.31 35.42
CA SER A 100 2.38 -11.41 36.52
C SER A 100 2.60 -10.08 37.26
N GLU A 101 2.04 -8.95 36.75
CA GLU A 101 2.16 -7.63 37.38
C GLU A 101 1.34 -7.56 38.68
N GLN A 102 2.00 -7.31 39.79
CA GLN A 102 1.38 -7.27 41.12
C GLN A 102 0.73 -5.92 41.43
N ASN A 103 1.26 -4.83 40.85
CA ASN A 103 0.70 -3.50 41.04
C ASN A 103 -0.54 -3.33 40.17
N SER A 104 -1.71 -3.29 40.78
CA SER A 104 -3.00 -3.20 40.09
C SER A 104 -3.16 -1.91 39.28
N GLN A 105 -2.62 -0.78 39.77
CA GLN A 105 -2.70 0.49 39.07
C GLN A 105 -1.81 0.49 37.81
N GLN A 106 -0.58 -0.02 37.94
CA GLN A 106 0.35 -0.13 36.83
C GLN A 106 -0.18 -1.11 35.79
N ARG A 107 -0.75 -2.24 36.21
CA ARG A 107 -1.38 -3.22 35.35
C ARG A 107 -2.54 -2.64 34.55
N GLY A 108 -3.41 -1.85 35.18
CA GLY A 108 -4.50 -1.13 34.51
C GLY A 108 -3.99 -0.18 33.43
N PHE A 109 -3.03 0.68 33.77
CA PHE A 109 -2.40 1.60 32.82
C PHE A 109 -1.74 0.88 31.64
N GLN A 110 -1.01 -0.20 31.91
CA GLN A 110 -0.37 -1.00 30.85
C GLN A 110 -1.41 -1.69 29.94
N LEU A 111 -2.55 -2.10 30.48
CA LEU A 111 -3.66 -2.64 29.69
C LEU A 111 -4.23 -1.60 28.74
N GLU A 112 -4.45 -0.36 29.18
CA GLU A 112 -4.89 0.73 28.31
C GLU A 112 -3.90 0.96 27.15
N GLN A 113 -2.59 0.99 27.44
CA GLN A 113 -1.54 1.15 26.43
C GLN A 113 -1.55 -0.02 25.42
N LEU A 114 -1.74 -1.24 25.89
CA LEU A 114 -1.80 -2.42 25.07
C LEU A 114 -3.01 -2.38 24.12
N MET A 115 -4.19 -1.97 24.62
CA MET A 115 -5.39 -1.79 23.81
C MET A 115 -5.19 -0.72 22.73
N TYR A 116 -4.58 0.41 23.08
CA TYR A 116 -4.22 1.46 22.12
C TYR A 116 -3.34 0.91 20.99
N ARG A 117 -2.33 0.09 21.30
CA ARG A 117 -1.45 -0.53 20.31
C ARG A 117 -2.18 -1.53 19.43
N ILE A 118 -3.11 -2.32 19.99
CA ILE A 118 -3.96 -3.22 19.20
C ILE A 118 -4.78 -2.43 18.19
N PHE A 119 -5.45 -1.38 18.63
CA PHE A 119 -6.25 -0.54 17.73
C PHE A 119 -5.40 0.12 16.65
N SER A 120 -4.20 0.61 16.99
CA SER A 120 -3.23 1.15 16.01
C SER A 120 -2.79 0.10 15.00
N LEU A 121 -2.55 -1.15 15.43
CA LEU A 121 -2.12 -2.23 14.56
C LEU A 121 -3.15 -2.60 13.49
N TYR A 122 -4.44 -2.38 13.80
CA TYR A 122 -5.56 -2.64 12.90
C TYR A 122 -6.13 -1.36 12.24
N ASP A 123 -5.38 -0.26 12.26
CA ASP A 123 -5.75 1.02 11.63
C ASP A 123 -7.12 1.56 12.08
N LEU A 124 -7.44 1.39 13.38
CA LEU A 124 -8.70 1.84 13.96
C LEU A 124 -8.66 3.29 14.48
N ASP A 125 -7.67 4.08 14.10
CA ASP A 125 -7.48 5.48 14.52
C ASP A 125 -7.71 5.69 16.02
N PRO A 126 -6.91 5.07 16.92
CA PRO A 126 -7.12 5.13 18.35
C PRO A 126 -6.80 6.50 18.92
N LYS A 127 -7.62 6.91 19.87
CA LYS A 127 -7.38 8.08 20.73
C LYS A 127 -6.99 7.60 22.12
N ALA A 128 -5.90 8.18 22.65
CA ALA A 128 -5.44 7.90 23.99
C ALA A 128 -6.47 8.37 25.02
N SER A 129 -6.27 7.98 26.30
CA SER A 129 -7.09 8.39 27.43
C SER A 129 -7.28 9.91 27.48
N PHE A 130 -8.49 10.37 27.72
CA PHE A 130 -8.88 11.77 27.78
C PHE A 130 -9.95 12.02 28.85
N LYS A 131 -10.14 13.28 29.23
CA LYS A 131 -11.12 13.68 30.25
C LYS A 131 -12.28 14.46 29.64
N ILE A 132 -13.52 14.15 30.07
CA ILE A 132 -14.73 14.89 29.74
C ILE A 132 -15.42 15.24 31.04
N LEU A 133 -15.68 16.55 31.30
CA LEU A 133 -16.36 17.04 32.50
C LEU A 133 -15.81 16.47 33.83
N GLY A 134 -14.50 16.21 33.88
CA GLY A 134 -13.84 15.64 35.06
C GLY A 134 -13.79 14.13 35.12
N GLU A 135 -14.51 13.42 34.24
CA GLU A 135 -14.47 11.97 34.12
C GLU A 135 -13.43 11.51 33.09
N GLN A 136 -12.66 10.50 33.42
CA GLN A 136 -11.68 9.93 32.52
C GLN A 136 -12.32 8.81 31.70
N ILE A 137 -12.02 8.82 30.40
CA ILE A 137 -12.30 7.73 29.46
C ILE A 137 -10.96 7.13 29.04
N ASP A 138 -10.84 5.80 29.07
CA ASP A 138 -9.56 5.13 28.83
C ASP A 138 -9.12 5.20 27.36
N GLY A 139 -10.05 5.43 26.44
CA GLY A 139 -9.75 5.70 25.04
C GLY A 139 -10.95 5.65 24.12
N ALA A 140 -10.67 5.90 22.84
CA ALA A 140 -11.63 5.77 21.76
C ALA A 140 -10.94 5.20 20.53
N PHE A 141 -11.73 4.68 19.58
CA PHE A 141 -11.26 4.29 18.26
C PHE A 141 -12.35 4.50 17.22
N SER A 142 -11.96 4.60 15.95
CA SER A 142 -12.89 4.77 14.84
C SER A 142 -12.93 3.53 13.97
N LEU A 143 -14.14 3.09 13.62
CA LEU A 143 -14.35 1.98 12.71
C LEU A 143 -15.46 2.37 11.71
N HIS A 144 -15.16 2.35 10.41
CA HIS A 144 -16.09 2.70 9.33
C HIS A 144 -16.79 4.06 9.54
N GLY A 145 -16.05 5.06 10.05
CA GLY A 145 -16.58 6.40 10.29
C GLY A 145 -17.43 6.54 11.57
N THR A 146 -17.57 5.47 12.36
CA THR A 146 -18.22 5.50 13.68
C THR A 146 -17.17 5.53 14.77
N GLU A 147 -17.34 6.41 15.75
CA GLU A 147 -16.46 6.50 16.91
C GLU A 147 -16.98 5.62 18.05
N TYR A 148 -16.10 4.84 18.63
CA TYR A 148 -16.36 3.93 19.75
C TYR A 148 -15.52 4.38 20.95
N LEU A 149 -16.16 4.50 22.11
CA LEU A 149 -15.48 4.70 23.38
C LEU A 149 -15.18 3.34 24.02
N PHE A 150 -14.05 3.22 24.68
CA PHE A 150 -13.74 2.02 25.43
C PHE A 150 -13.28 2.33 26.86
N GLU A 151 -13.53 1.40 27.75
CA GLU A 151 -13.07 1.38 29.13
C GLU A 151 -12.48 0.00 29.41
N ALA A 152 -11.24 -0.05 29.89
CA ALA A 152 -10.52 -1.27 30.16
C ALA A 152 -10.43 -1.51 31.68
N LYS A 153 -10.93 -2.64 32.16
CA LYS A 153 -10.84 -3.02 33.56
C LYS A 153 -10.12 -4.36 33.72
N TRP A 154 -9.06 -4.35 34.50
CA TRP A 154 -8.39 -5.57 34.95
C TRP A 154 -8.68 -5.80 36.43
N GLN A 155 -9.74 -6.52 36.70
CA GLN A 155 -10.21 -6.79 38.06
C GLN A 155 -10.52 -8.30 38.24
N LYS A 156 -10.57 -8.75 39.48
CA LYS A 156 -10.84 -10.12 39.83
C LYS A 156 -12.35 -10.48 39.71
N GLU A 157 -13.18 -9.52 40.06
CA GLU A 157 -14.62 -9.65 39.99
C GLU A 157 -15.14 -9.39 38.57
N LEU A 158 -16.22 -10.03 38.18
CA LEU A 158 -16.88 -9.78 36.90
C LEU A 158 -17.46 -8.37 36.85
N ILE A 159 -17.50 -7.78 35.68
CA ILE A 159 -18.17 -6.49 35.45
C ILE A 159 -19.62 -6.60 35.84
N ASN A 160 -20.08 -5.69 36.70
CA ASN A 160 -21.43 -5.67 37.22
C ASN A 160 -22.26 -4.53 36.61
N LYS A 161 -23.57 -4.48 36.92
CA LYS A 161 -24.49 -3.48 36.39
C LYS A 161 -24.07 -2.04 36.77
N ALA A 162 -23.49 -1.80 37.94
CA ALA A 162 -23.06 -0.47 38.37
C ALA A 162 -21.89 0.02 37.49
N ASP A 163 -20.94 -0.85 37.14
CA ASP A 163 -19.85 -0.53 36.21
C ASP A 163 -20.37 -0.07 34.85
N LEU A 164 -21.42 -0.75 34.34
CA LEU A 164 -22.03 -0.41 33.06
C LEU A 164 -22.79 0.92 33.10
N VAL A 165 -23.51 1.20 34.19
CA VAL A 165 -24.23 2.46 34.40
C VAL A 165 -23.24 3.65 34.46
N VAL A 166 -22.12 3.48 35.16
CA VAL A 166 -21.06 4.50 35.22
C VAL A 166 -20.50 4.77 33.82
N PHE A 167 -20.19 3.73 33.05
CA PHE A 167 -19.68 3.87 31.69
C PHE A 167 -20.73 4.51 30.75
N GLU A 168 -22.00 4.11 30.84
CA GLU A 168 -23.11 4.72 30.09
C GLU A 168 -23.22 6.23 30.39
N SER A 169 -23.08 6.64 31.65
CA SER A 169 -23.06 8.07 32.04
C SER A 169 -21.95 8.83 31.32
N LYS A 170 -20.73 8.27 31.31
CA LYS A 170 -19.58 8.86 30.60
C LYS A 170 -19.87 9.02 29.09
N VAL A 171 -20.48 8.03 28.46
CA VAL A 171 -20.85 8.08 27.03
C VAL A 171 -21.89 9.18 26.76
N LYS A 172 -22.94 9.28 27.60
CA LYS A 172 -23.97 10.31 27.47
C LYS A 172 -23.40 11.72 27.63
N SER A 173 -22.52 11.92 28.62
CA SER A 173 -21.84 13.21 28.82
C SER A 173 -21.03 13.66 27.61
N LYS A 174 -20.49 12.72 26.82
CA LYS A 174 -19.82 13.06 25.57
C LYS A 174 -20.80 13.50 24.48
N LEU A 175 -21.91 12.78 24.32
CA LEU A 175 -22.90 13.06 23.27
C LEU A 175 -23.61 14.41 23.45
N GLU A 176 -23.78 14.86 24.71
CA GLU A 176 -24.43 16.14 25.03
C GLU A 176 -23.50 17.36 24.81
N ASN A 177 -22.18 17.14 24.63
CA ASN A 177 -21.16 18.18 24.48
C ASN A 177 -20.48 18.19 23.11
N THR A 178 -21.02 17.49 22.12
CA THR A 178 -20.57 17.51 20.73
C THR A 178 -21.56 18.26 19.87
#